data_34dd34ff03da39ad9ca952051ef2bbaa
#
_entry.id   34dd34ff03da39ad9ca952051ef2bbaa
#
_cell.length_a   1.000
_cell.length_b   1.000
_cell.length_c   1.000
_cell.angle_alpha   90.00
_cell.angle_beta   90.00
_cell.angle_gamma   90.00
#
_symmetry.space_group_name_H-M   'P 1'
#
loop_
_entity.id
_entity.type
_entity.pdbx_description
1 polymer ?
#
loop_
_entity_poly.entity_id
_entity_poly.type
_entity_poly.pdbx_seq_one_letter_code
_entity_poly.pdbx_strand_id
1 'polypeptide(L)'
;MSIEEFKDYIINEFPDRKVRRYIRETLKLLISDPFKYAREKLGRDIYGNPMFSIEVTGDIRILYSIDPENCVVFIWEVGSHKRVYGR
;
A
#
# COMPACT_ATOMS: atom_id res chain seq x y z
N MET A 1 -2.17 8.49 9.90
CA MET A 1 -2.95 7.35 10.45
C MET A 1 -2.08 6.57 11.42
N SER A 2 -2.57 6.28 12.61
CA SER A 2 -1.85 5.44 13.57
C SER A 2 -1.93 3.97 13.16
N ILE A 3 -1.08 3.15 13.78
CA ILE A 3 -1.11 1.69 13.54
C ILE A 3 -2.47 1.11 13.93
N GLU A 4 -3.05 1.58 15.05
CA GLU A 4 -4.36 1.12 15.50
C GLU A 4 -5.47 1.49 14.51
N GLU A 5 -5.47 2.74 14.03
CA GLU A 5 -6.42 3.19 13.01
C GLU A 5 -6.28 2.40 11.72
N PHE A 6 -5.05 2.11 11.31
CA PHE A 6 -4.79 1.34 10.11
C PHE A 6 -5.30 -0.09 10.25
N LYS A 7 -5.08 -0.73 11.40
CA LYS A 7 -5.59 -2.07 11.69
C LYS A 7 -7.12 -2.10 11.64
N ASP A 8 -7.76 -1.12 12.25
CA ASP A 8 -9.22 -1.01 12.25
C ASP A 8 -9.75 -0.81 10.84
N TYR A 9 -9.10 0.04 10.05
CA TYR A 9 -9.45 0.26 8.64
C TYR A 9 -9.41 -1.06 7.86
N ILE A 10 -8.33 -1.82 8.00
CA ILE A 10 -8.16 -3.08 7.27
C ILE A 10 -9.22 -4.10 7.69
N ILE A 11 -9.52 -4.21 8.97
CA ILE A 11 -10.54 -5.15 9.48
C ILE A 11 -11.92 -4.78 8.93
N ASN A 12 -12.26 -3.51 8.90
CA ASN A 12 -13.57 -3.04 8.45
C ASN A 12 -13.75 -3.15 6.93
N GLU A 13 -12.71 -2.79 6.17
CA GLU A 13 -12.77 -2.79 4.71
C GLU A 13 -12.58 -4.19 4.11
N PHE A 14 -11.84 -5.06 4.80
CA PHE A 14 -11.50 -6.39 4.31
C PHE A 14 -11.84 -7.45 5.36
N PRO A 15 -13.13 -7.83 5.47
CA PRO A 15 -13.56 -8.80 6.48
C PRO A 15 -13.03 -10.22 6.26
N ASP A 16 -12.62 -10.56 5.04
CA ASP A 16 -12.06 -11.87 4.74
C ASP A 16 -10.66 -12.01 5.34
N ARG A 17 -10.47 -12.99 6.21
CA ARG A 17 -9.19 -13.25 6.87
C ARG A 17 -8.06 -13.55 5.89
N LYS A 18 -8.37 -14.25 4.81
CA LYS A 18 -7.39 -14.63 3.79
C LYS A 18 -6.85 -13.39 3.08
N VAL A 19 -7.74 -12.45 2.73
CA VAL A 19 -7.38 -11.19 2.10
C VAL A 19 -6.53 -10.36 3.06
N ARG A 20 -6.92 -10.25 4.32
CA ARG A 20 -6.13 -9.52 5.33
C ARG A 20 -4.73 -10.10 5.50
N ARG A 21 -4.60 -11.42 5.42
CA ARG A 21 -3.29 -12.07 5.48
C ARG A 21 -2.43 -11.69 4.30
N TYR A 22 -2.99 -11.66 3.10
CA TYR A 22 -2.27 -11.24 1.90
C TYR A 22 -1.81 -9.78 1.99
N ILE A 23 -2.67 -8.90 2.51
CA ILE A 23 -2.31 -7.50 2.75
C ILE A 23 -1.12 -7.42 3.71
N ARG A 24 -1.17 -8.14 4.82
CA ARG A 24 -0.09 -8.15 5.81
C ARG A 24 1.22 -8.67 5.22
N GLU A 25 1.18 -9.76 4.45
CA GLU A 25 2.38 -10.30 3.81
C GLU A 25 2.97 -9.31 2.81
N THR A 26 2.12 -8.62 2.06
CA THR A 26 2.56 -7.61 1.10
C THR A 26 3.22 -6.43 1.81
N LEU A 27 2.66 -5.99 2.94
CA LEU A 27 3.27 -4.92 3.74
C LEU A 27 4.65 -5.33 4.26
N LYS A 28 4.83 -6.57 4.63
CA LYS A 28 6.15 -7.08 5.05
C LYS A 28 7.16 -7.00 3.91
N LEU A 29 6.74 -7.30 2.69
CA LEU A 29 7.61 -7.19 1.51
C LEU A 29 8.00 -5.72 1.28
N LEU A 30 7.06 -4.80 1.41
CA LEU A 30 7.34 -3.37 1.26
C LEU A 30 8.34 -2.86 2.29
N ILE A 31 8.23 -3.33 3.53
CA ILE A 31 9.16 -2.94 4.59
C ILE A 31 10.57 -3.47 4.31
N SER A 32 10.68 -4.68 3.77
CA SER A 32 11.99 -5.27 3.50
C SER A 32 12.69 -4.63 2.31
N ASP A 33 11.97 -4.34 1.21
CA ASP A 33 12.53 -3.70 0.02
C ASP A 33 11.42 -3.02 -0.77
N PRO A 34 11.14 -1.75 -0.49
CA PRO A 34 10.00 -1.06 -1.11
C PRO A 34 10.14 -0.84 -2.61
N PHE A 35 11.37 -0.79 -3.14
CA PHE A 35 11.57 -0.60 -4.57
C PHE A 35 11.48 -1.91 -5.37
N LYS A 36 11.92 -3.00 -4.78
CA LYS A 36 12.01 -4.30 -5.46
C LYS A 36 10.64 -4.82 -5.92
N TYR A 37 9.62 -4.63 -5.10
CA TYR A 37 8.29 -5.18 -5.34
C TYR A 37 7.32 -4.17 -5.93
N ALA A 38 7.79 -2.94 -6.23
CA ALA A 38 6.98 -1.93 -6.88
C ALA A 38 6.53 -2.43 -8.26
N ARG A 39 5.22 -2.43 -8.48
CA ARG A 39 4.67 -2.89 -9.74
C ARG A 39 4.58 -1.78 -10.78
N GLU A 40 4.17 -0.61 -10.34
CA GLU A 40 3.93 0.50 -11.24
C GLU A 40 4.26 1.82 -10.56
N LYS A 41 4.98 2.68 -11.26
CA LYS A 41 5.29 4.03 -10.78
C LYS A 41 4.16 4.98 -11.19
N LEU A 42 3.61 5.72 -10.23
CA LEU A 42 2.42 6.55 -10.40
C LEU A 42 2.68 8.05 -10.22
N GLY A 43 3.90 8.50 -10.44
CA GLY A 43 4.23 9.91 -10.28
C GLY A 43 4.78 10.21 -8.90
N ARG A 44 4.34 11.34 -8.30
CA ARG A 44 4.84 11.78 -7.00
C ARG A 44 3.70 12.13 -6.07
N ASP A 45 3.93 12.00 -4.76
CA ASP A 45 2.98 12.41 -3.74
C ASP A 45 3.05 13.92 -3.48
N ILE A 46 2.26 14.41 -2.53
CA ILE A 46 2.21 15.84 -2.18
C ILE A 46 3.52 16.34 -1.58
N TYR A 47 4.40 15.45 -1.13
CA TYR A 47 5.70 15.80 -0.58
C TYR A 47 6.83 15.65 -1.60
N GLY A 48 6.50 15.33 -2.84
CA GLY A 48 7.48 15.14 -3.91
C GLY A 48 8.13 13.76 -3.95
N ASN A 49 7.68 12.82 -3.13
CA ASN A 49 8.23 11.47 -3.09
C ASN A 49 7.65 10.60 -4.21
N PRO A 50 8.44 9.70 -4.80
CA PRO A 50 7.92 8.82 -5.85
C PRO A 50 6.85 7.87 -5.31
N MET A 51 5.77 7.76 -6.07
CA MET A 51 4.64 6.90 -5.72
C MET A 51 4.63 5.64 -6.57
N PHE A 52 4.20 4.56 -5.95
CA PHE A 52 4.13 3.24 -6.57
C PHE A 52 2.86 2.52 -6.16
N SER A 53 2.51 1.50 -6.92
CA SER A 53 1.50 0.55 -6.49
C SER A 53 2.09 -0.86 -6.46
N ILE A 54 1.52 -1.70 -5.62
CA ILE A 54 1.85 -3.11 -5.55
C ILE A 54 0.57 -3.93 -5.50
N GLU A 55 0.58 -5.07 -6.16
CA GLU A 55 -0.55 -5.99 -6.17
C GLU A 55 -0.56 -6.83 -4.91
N VAL A 56 -1.71 -6.92 -4.25
CA VAL A 56 -1.94 -7.82 -3.13
C VAL A 56 -2.60 -9.10 -3.65
N THR A 57 -3.70 -8.94 -4.35
CA THR A 57 -4.40 -9.98 -5.10
C THR A 57 -4.66 -9.44 -6.50
N GLY A 58 -5.27 -10.24 -7.37
CA GLY A 58 -5.62 -9.76 -8.71
C GLY A 58 -6.46 -8.49 -8.72
N ASP A 59 -7.19 -8.22 -7.64
CA ASP A 59 -8.14 -7.12 -7.54
C ASP A 59 -7.72 -6.03 -6.55
N ILE A 60 -6.90 -6.36 -5.56
CA ILE A 60 -6.53 -5.43 -4.49
C ILE A 60 -5.10 -4.92 -4.68
N ARG A 61 -4.95 -3.61 -4.54
CA ARG A 61 -3.68 -2.89 -4.69
C ARG A 61 -3.38 -2.07 -3.45
N ILE A 62 -2.11 -1.81 -3.20
CA ILE A 62 -1.66 -0.82 -2.21
C ILE A 62 -0.98 0.31 -2.97
N LEU A 63 -1.43 1.54 -2.69
CA LEU A 63 -0.81 2.75 -3.18
C LEU A 63 0.10 3.29 -2.08
N TYR A 64 1.37 3.48 -2.40
CA TYR A 64 2.35 3.95 -1.42
C TYR A 64 3.39 4.85 -2.07
N SER A 65 4.08 5.62 -1.24
CA SER A 65 5.23 6.40 -1.68
C SER A 65 6.43 6.12 -0.78
N ILE A 66 7.60 6.46 -1.26
CA ILE A 66 8.85 6.19 -0.57
C ILE A 66 9.61 7.50 -0.39
N ASP A 67 9.97 7.80 0.86
CA ASP A 67 10.93 8.86 1.18
C ASP A 67 12.29 8.20 1.41
N PRO A 68 13.16 8.21 0.40
CA PRO A 68 14.44 7.49 0.52
C PRO A 68 15.41 8.15 1.49
N GLU A 69 15.31 9.46 1.70
CA GLU A 69 16.19 10.16 2.63
C GLU A 69 15.94 9.76 4.08
N ASN A 70 14.66 9.57 4.44
CA ASN A 70 14.27 9.24 5.80
C ASN A 70 13.92 7.77 5.97
N CYS A 71 14.05 6.96 4.92
CA CYS A 71 13.70 5.53 4.93
C CYS A 71 12.27 5.29 5.40
N VAL A 72 11.33 6.08 4.87
CA VAL A 72 9.92 6.00 5.26
C VAL A 72 9.08 5.56 4.06
N VAL A 73 8.15 4.65 4.33
CA VAL A 73 7.14 4.24 3.36
C VAL A 73 5.80 4.76 3.85
N PHE A 74 5.14 5.56 3.01
CA PHE A 74 3.80 6.10 3.32
C PHE A 74 2.76 5.25 2.58
N ILE A 75 1.81 4.70 3.32
CA ILE A 75 0.69 3.97 2.74
C ILE A 75 -0.46 4.96 2.52
N TRP A 76 -0.86 5.16 1.27
CA TRP A 76 -1.88 6.13 0.91
C TRP A 76 -3.26 5.49 0.77
N GLU A 77 -3.32 4.29 0.18
CA GLU A 77 -4.60 3.63 -0.05
C GLU A 77 -4.39 2.12 -0.15
N VAL A 78 -5.35 1.36 0.36
CA VAL A 78 -5.45 -0.08 0.15
C VAL A 78 -6.86 -0.34 -0.36
N GLY A 79 -6.98 -0.90 -1.55
CA GLY A 79 -8.30 -1.12 -2.11
C GLY A 79 -8.26 -1.72 -3.49
N SER A 80 -9.43 -1.73 -4.14
CA SER A 80 -9.55 -2.23 -5.51
C SER A 80 -8.76 -1.36 -6.48
N HIS A 81 -8.46 -1.92 -7.64
CA HIS A 81 -7.78 -1.19 -8.71
C HIS A 81 -8.48 0.14 -9.02
N LYS A 82 -9.80 0.11 -9.12
CA LYS A 82 -10.61 1.29 -9.40
C LYS A 82 -10.42 2.37 -8.32
N ARG A 83 -10.43 1.97 -7.05
CA ARG A 83 -10.30 2.88 -5.91
C ARG A 83 -8.91 3.50 -5.86
N VAL A 84 -7.87 2.69 -6.05
CA VAL A 84 -6.47 3.13 -5.97
C VAL A 84 -6.11 4.09 -7.10
N TYR A 85 -6.62 3.83 -8.31
CA TYR A 85 -6.31 4.65 -9.49
C TYR A 85 -7.38 5.70 -9.80
N GLY A 86 -8.41 5.80 -8.98
CA GLY A 86 -9.47 6.81 -9.16
C GLY A 86 -10.40 6.53 -10.33
N ARG A 87 -10.55 5.30 -10.73
CA ARG A 87 -11.35 4.91 -11.91
C ARG A 87 -12.33 3.78 -11.64
#